data_f147b8b4da9f00e07ed8cd547920b028
#
_entry.id   f147b8b4da9f00e07ed8cd547920b028
#
_cell.length_a   1.000
_cell.length_b   1.000
_cell.length_c   1.000
_cell.angle_alpha   90.00
_cell.angle_beta   90.00
_cell.angle_gamma   90.00
#
_symmetry.space_group_name_H-M   'P 1'
#
loop_
_entity.id
_entity.type
_entity.pdbx_description
1 polymer ?
#
loop_
_entity_poly.entity_id
_entity_poly.type
_entity_poly.pdbx_seq_one_letter_code
_entity_poly.pdbx_strand_id
1 'polypeptide(L)'
;GMAAVSLCYIGEVGGMRKAEYKIPFSKSFELSREVTQPICSVTIEPGQINYRAVSKRRLDLRGVLMLRVRLYDAAEQPAISQAEGQGVQLLRREYPGARLEGQSSHRFFLAEQLATAVGKEPATEVVQIDCRPVVQDCRPVAGRAVLKGELLVHLLYKTDPETGALESCDYSLPISQLIEVPGLTEETRCEAQMACLSAECSIDEFEEGVRLEVQLAAQLRCFSPIVLSGAIDSFSTL
;
A
#
# COMPACT_ATOMS: atom_id res chain seq x y z
N GLY A 1 1.72 -12.05 -9.25
CA GLY A 1 2.46 -10.80 -9.06
C GLY A 1 3.86 -10.85 -9.63
N MET A 2 4.59 -9.75 -9.43
CA MET A 2 5.97 -9.61 -9.87
C MET A 2 6.79 -9.05 -8.69
N ALA A 3 7.84 -9.73 -8.30
CA ALA A 3 8.80 -9.23 -7.32
C ALA A 3 10.01 -8.65 -8.07
N ALA A 4 10.28 -7.36 -7.87
CA ALA A 4 11.47 -6.71 -8.36
C ALA A 4 12.58 -6.82 -7.31
N VAL A 5 13.73 -7.35 -7.68
CA VAL A 5 14.90 -7.48 -6.82
C VAL A 5 16.03 -6.67 -7.43
N SER A 6 16.54 -5.70 -6.67
CA SER A 6 17.68 -4.89 -7.04
C SER A 6 18.91 -5.37 -6.28
N LEU A 7 20.01 -5.54 -6.99
CA LEU A 7 21.30 -5.95 -6.45
C LEU A 7 22.35 -4.91 -6.78
N CYS A 8 22.97 -4.31 -5.77
CA CYS A 8 24.14 -3.47 -5.91
C CYS A 8 25.41 -4.27 -5.57
N TYR A 9 26.42 -4.18 -6.43
CA TYR A 9 27.67 -4.93 -6.26
C TYR A 9 28.88 -4.16 -6.82
N ILE A 10 30.05 -4.50 -6.34
CA ILE A 10 31.29 -3.93 -6.86
C ILE A 10 31.80 -4.82 -8.01
N GLY A 11 32.01 -4.22 -9.18
CA GLY A 11 32.51 -4.92 -10.35
C GLY A 11 34.02 -5.26 -10.27
N GLU A 12 34.52 -6.11 -11.19
CA GLU A 12 35.92 -6.54 -11.21
C GLU A 12 36.92 -5.40 -11.38
N VAL A 13 36.53 -4.33 -12.07
CA VAL A 13 37.37 -3.13 -12.36
C VAL A 13 37.17 -2.03 -11.29
N GLY A 14 36.43 -2.35 -10.21
CA GLY A 14 36.00 -1.37 -9.24
C GLY A 14 34.70 -0.67 -9.67
N GLY A 15 34.15 0.18 -8.79
CA GLY A 15 32.90 0.89 -8.99
C GLY A 15 31.65 0.07 -8.70
N MET A 16 30.65 0.75 -8.22
CA MET A 16 29.36 0.14 -7.91
C MET A 16 28.54 -0.06 -9.20
N ARG A 17 27.91 -1.22 -9.30
CA ARG A 17 27.01 -1.59 -10.38
C ARG A 17 25.68 -2.07 -9.81
N LYS A 18 24.62 -1.90 -10.59
CA LYS A 18 23.28 -2.34 -10.26
C LYS A 18 22.81 -3.40 -11.25
N ALA A 19 22.13 -4.41 -10.75
CA ALA A 19 21.39 -5.38 -11.56
C ALA A 19 19.97 -5.51 -11.01
N GLU A 20 18.98 -5.54 -11.88
CA GLU A 20 17.57 -5.70 -11.52
C GLU A 20 17.01 -6.98 -12.10
N TYR A 21 16.27 -7.69 -11.29
CA TYR A 21 15.60 -8.94 -11.66
C TYR A 21 14.12 -8.84 -11.34
N LYS A 22 13.29 -9.24 -12.30
CA LYS A 22 11.84 -9.34 -12.13
C LYS A 22 11.46 -10.82 -12.03
N ILE A 23 10.96 -11.23 -10.88
CA ILE A 23 10.62 -12.62 -10.57
C ILE A 23 9.09 -12.73 -10.51
N PRO A 24 8.45 -13.43 -11.47
CA PRO A 24 7.02 -13.66 -11.41
C PRO A 24 6.69 -14.65 -10.28
N PHE A 25 5.59 -14.42 -9.59
CA PHE A 25 5.08 -15.35 -8.60
C PHE A 25 3.55 -15.47 -8.68
N SER A 26 3.05 -16.62 -8.26
CA SER A 26 1.62 -16.89 -8.12
C SER A 26 1.38 -17.70 -6.86
N LYS A 27 0.27 -17.41 -6.18
CA LYS A 27 -0.16 -18.15 -5.01
C LYS A 27 -1.67 -18.32 -5.03
N SER A 28 -2.14 -19.55 -4.85
CA SER A 28 -3.55 -19.87 -4.67
C SER A 28 -3.85 -20.03 -3.18
N PHE A 29 -5.04 -19.57 -2.79
CA PHE A 29 -5.57 -19.71 -1.43
C PHE A 29 -6.88 -20.48 -1.52
N GLU A 30 -7.04 -21.47 -0.66
CA GLU A 30 -8.31 -22.15 -0.47
C GLU A 30 -9.17 -21.37 0.51
N LEU A 31 -10.43 -21.19 0.16
CA LEU A 31 -11.41 -20.52 1.01
C LEU A 31 -12.23 -21.57 1.77
N SER A 32 -12.50 -21.31 3.04
CA SER A 32 -13.28 -22.21 3.87
C SER A 32 -14.79 -22.22 3.53
N ARG A 33 -15.25 -21.29 2.70
CA ARG A 33 -16.64 -21.17 2.23
C ARG A 33 -16.66 -20.61 0.80
N GLU A 34 -17.75 -20.88 0.10
CA GLU A 34 -18.03 -20.19 -1.16
C GLU A 34 -18.31 -18.71 -0.92
N VAL A 35 -17.87 -17.88 -1.82
CA VAL A 35 -18.08 -16.42 -1.83
C VAL A 35 -18.70 -16.03 -3.15
N THR A 36 -19.72 -15.16 -3.11
CA THR A 36 -20.53 -14.86 -4.30
C THR A 36 -19.99 -13.63 -5.05
N GLN A 37 -19.71 -12.55 -4.36
CA GLN A 37 -19.19 -11.31 -4.93
C GLN A 37 -18.19 -10.68 -3.96
N PRO A 38 -17.05 -11.34 -3.71
CA PRO A 38 -16.12 -10.87 -2.72
C PRO A 38 -15.42 -9.58 -3.16
N ILE A 39 -15.31 -8.65 -2.22
CA ILE A 39 -14.38 -7.54 -2.32
C ILE A 39 -13.03 -8.01 -1.79
N CYS A 40 -12.03 -8.04 -2.66
CA CYS A 40 -10.71 -8.55 -2.35
C CYS A 40 -9.70 -7.42 -2.12
N SER A 41 -8.94 -7.50 -1.05
CA SER A 41 -7.78 -6.64 -0.79
C SER A 41 -6.55 -7.52 -0.58
N VAL A 42 -5.49 -7.24 -1.32
CA VAL A 42 -4.23 -7.96 -1.23
C VAL A 42 -3.13 -6.99 -0.82
N THR A 43 -2.44 -7.31 0.27
CA THR A 43 -1.24 -6.61 0.70
C THR A 43 -0.06 -7.57 0.59
N ILE A 44 1.04 -7.08 0.01
CA ILE A 44 2.26 -7.85 -0.17
C ILE A 44 3.38 -7.10 0.54
N GLU A 45 4.06 -7.79 1.43
CA GLU A 45 5.20 -7.25 2.17
C GLU A 45 6.41 -8.14 1.93
N PRO A 46 7.59 -7.56 1.63
CA PRO A 46 8.83 -8.33 1.58
C PRO A 46 9.18 -8.80 3.00
N GLY A 47 9.47 -10.07 3.12
CA GLY A 47 10.02 -10.65 4.34
C GLY A 47 11.54 -10.69 4.31
N GLN A 48 12.13 -11.69 4.97
CA GLN A 48 13.56 -11.85 5.03
C GLN A 48 14.14 -12.24 3.67
N ILE A 49 15.22 -11.58 3.26
CA ILE A 49 16.02 -11.92 2.09
C ILE A 49 17.38 -12.41 2.58
N ASN A 50 17.76 -13.61 2.15
CA ASN A 50 19.07 -14.19 2.41
C ASN A 50 19.83 -14.34 1.11
N TYR A 51 21.12 -14.12 1.15
CA TYR A 51 21.99 -14.31 -0.01
C TYR A 51 23.20 -15.17 0.33
N ARG A 52 23.70 -15.87 -0.67
CA ARG A 52 24.93 -16.64 -0.58
C ARG A 52 25.75 -16.45 -1.85
N ALA A 53 26.94 -15.91 -1.70
CA ALA A 53 27.92 -15.87 -2.79
C ALA A 53 28.48 -17.28 -3.02
N VAL A 54 28.20 -17.85 -4.18
CA VAL A 54 28.67 -19.18 -4.59
C VAL A 54 30.03 -19.08 -5.31
N SER A 55 30.19 -18.01 -6.10
CA SER A 55 31.44 -17.69 -6.78
C SER A 55 31.51 -16.18 -7.05
N LYS A 56 32.63 -15.70 -7.63
CA LYS A 56 32.78 -14.29 -8.05
C LYS A 56 31.70 -13.80 -9.04
N ARG A 57 31.00 -14.72 -9.72
CA ARG A 57 29.97 -14.40 -10.73
C ARG A 57 28.62 -15.01 -10.44
N ARG A 58 28.45 -15.64 -9.29
CA ARG A 58 27.20 -16.30 -8.93
C ARG A 58 26.78 -15.98 -7.49
N LEU A 59 25.59 -15.44 -7.38
CA LEU A 59 24.91 -15.17 -6.13
C LEU A 59 23.58 -15.94 -6.12
N ASP A 60 23.35 -16.73 -5.10
CA ASP A 60 22.06 -17.36 -4.84
C ASP A 60 21.28 -16.47 -3.86
N LEU A 61 20.06 -16.06 -4.26
CA LEU A 61 19.14 -15.26 -3.44
C LEU A 61 17.95 -16.11 -3.04
N ARG A 62 17.53 -15.99 -1.79
CA ARG A 62 16.31 -16.60 -1.27
C ARG A 62 15.53 -15.53 -0.50
N GLY A 63 14.29 -15.30 -0.89
CA GLY A 63 13.41 -14.34 -0.24
C GLY A 63 12.07 -14.96 0.11
N VAL A 64 11.39 -14.37 1.07
CA VAL A 64 10.02 -14.69 1.46
C VAL A 64 9.15 -13.47 1.20
N LEU A 65 7.99 -13.69 0.58
CA LEU A 65 6.95 -12.68 0.44
C LEU A 65 5.79 -13.05 1.37
N MET A 66 5.37 -12.11 2.19
CA MET A 66 4.17 -12.24 3.03
C MET A 66 2.98 -11.66 2.27
N LEU A 67 2.02 -12.51 1.94
CA LEU A 67 0.79 -12.12 1.27
C LEU A 67 -0.35 -12.15 2.30
N ARG A 68 -1.01 -11.01 2.48
CA ARG A 68 -2.22 -10.90 3.28
C ARG A 68 -3.41 -10.63 2.37
N VAL A 69 -4.31 -11.60 2.31
CA VAL A 69 -5.55 -11.49 1.53
C VAL A 69 -6.70 -11.27 2.50
N ARG A 70 -7.49 -10.21 2.26
CA ARG A 70 -8.74 -9.94 2.99
C ARG A 70 -9.88 -9.99 1.99
N LEU A 71 -10.87 -10.80 2.31
CA LEU A 71 -12.08 -10.93 1.52
C LEU A 71 -13.26 -10.44 2.37
N TYR A 72 -14.03 -9.54 1.79
CA TYR A 72 -15.30 -9.08 2.33
C TYR A 72 -16.40 -9.62 1.43
N ASP A 73 -17.36 -10.30 2.01
CA ASP A 73 -18.47 -10.89 1.30
C ASP A 73 -19.77 -10.51 1.99
N ALA A 74 -20.80 -10.23 1.21
CA ALA A 74 -22.13 -9.97 1.75
C ALA A 74 -22.72 -11.28 2.24
N ALA A 75 -23.17 -11.30 3.49
CA ALA A 75 -23.87 -12.44 4.08
C ALA A 75 -25.16 -11.98 4.71
N GLU A 76 -26.26 -12.65 4.36
CA GLU A 76 -27.52 -12.53 5.06
C GLU A 76 -27.54 -13.48 6.25
N GLN A 77 -27.80 -12.95 7.44
CA GLN A 77 -28.00 -13.76 8.62
C GLN A 77 -29.45 -13.59 9.10
N PRO A 78 -30.22 -14.68 9.25
CA PRO A 78 -31.54 -14.59 9.79
C PRO A 78 -31.48 -14.09 11.24
N ALA A 79 -32.31 -13.10 11.56
CA ALA A 79 -32.47 -12.58 12.91
C ALA A 79 -33.94 -12.59 13.27
N ILE A 80 -34.24 -12.93 14.53
CA ILE A 80 -35.59 -12.87 15.04
C ILE A 80 -35.98 -11.39 15.23
N SER A 81 -36.92 -10.92 14.42
CA SER A 81 -37.43 -9.55 14.49
C SER A 81 -38.68 -9.44 15.38
N GLN A 82 -39.52 -10.47 15.39
CA GLN A 82 -40.78 -10.51 16.13
C GLN A 82 -41.02 -11.92 16.64
N ALA A 83 -41.76 -12.03 17.73
CA ALA A 83 -42.33 -13.26 18.22
C ALA A 83 -43.82 -13.03 18.53
N GLU A 84 -44.64 -13.95 18.09
CA GLU A 84 -46.08 -13.92 18.33
C GLU A 84 -46.45 -14.88 19.47
N GLY A 85 -47.31 -14.43 20.36
CA GLY A 85 -47.79 -15.21 21.52
C GLY A 85 -48.32 -14.32 22.61
N GLN A 86 -49.23 -14.89 23.44
CA GLN A 86 -49.78 -14.13 24.52
C GLN A 86 -48.72 -13.92 25.62
N GLY A 87 -48.46 -12.66 25.98
CA GLY A 87 -47.47 -12.31 27.02
C GLY A 87 -46.00 -12.52 26.60
N VAL A 88 -45.70 -12.77 25.32
CA VAL A 88 -44.32 -12.95 24.87
C VAL A 88 -43.59 -11.61 24.77
N GLN A 89 -42.41 -11.53 25.38
CA GLN A 89 -41.50 -10.40 25.30
C GLN A 89 -40.14 -10.86 24.74
N LEU A 90 -39.52 -9.99 23.95
CA LEU A 90 -38.20 -10.21 23.40
C LEU A 90 -37.16 -9.34 24.11
N LEU A 91 -36.15 -9.96 24.67
CA LEU A 91 -34.95 -9.24 25.10
C LEU A 91 -34.09 -8.95 23.88
N ARG A 92 -33.91 -7.67 23.56
CA ARG A 92 -33.13 -7.21 22.42
C ARG A 92 -31.79 -6.66 22.89
N ARG A 93 -30.78 -6.85 22.08
CA ARG A 93 -29.49 -6.24 22.27
C ARG A 93 -29.06 -5.54 20.97
N GLU A 94 -28.46 -4.40 21.14
CA GLU A 94 -27.84 -3.62 20.05
C GLU A 94 -26.35 -3.93 20.01
N TYR A 95 -25.86 -4.13 18.79
CA TYR A 95 -24.45 -4.38 18.51
C TYR A 95 -23.96 -3.31 17.52
N PRO A 96 -22.92 -2.55 17.88
CA PRO A 96 -22.28 -1.66 16.93
C PRO A 96 -21.57 -2.49 15.87
N GLY A 97 -21.71 -2.07 14.63
CA GLY A 97 -21.07 -2.70 13.47
C GLY A 97 -20.58 -1.68 12.48
N ALA A 98 -19.99 -2.15 11.41
CA ALA A 98 -19.58 -1.34 10.29
C ALA A 98 -19.98 -2.03 8.97
N ARG A 99 -20.59 -1.28 8.08
CA ARG A 99 -20.94 -1.72 6.73
C ARG A 99 -19.98 -1.13 5.73
N LEU A 100 -19.40 -1.99 4.88
CA LEU A 100 -18.59 -1.52 3.77
C LEU A 100 -19.50 -0.85 2.72
N GLU A 101 -19.36 0.45 2.54
CA GLU A 101 -20.15 1.24 1.58
C GLU A 101 -19.53 1.24 0.20
N GLY A 102 -18.20 1.25 0.12
CA GLY A 102 -17.52 1.25 -1.15
C GLY A 102 -16.02 1.07 -1.04
N GLN A 103 -15.44 0.76 -2.19
CA GLN A 103 -14.00 0.76 -2.38
C GLN A 103 -13.65 1.51 -3.65
N SER A 104 -12.46 2.08 -3.68
CA SER A 104 -11.90 2.72 -4.87
C SER A 104 -10.43 2.37 -4.99
N SER A 105 -9.97 2.25 -6.23
CA SER A 105 -8.54 2.15 -6.55
C SER A 105 -8.18 3.27 -7.51
N HIS A 106 -7.23 4.08 -7.13
CA HIS A 106 -6.80 5.24 -7.88
C HIS A 106 -5.31 5.18 -8.16
N ARG A 107 -4.92 5.46 -9.41
CA ARG A 107 -3.50 5.56 -9.80
C ARG A 107 -3.21 6.99 -10.16
N PHE A 108 -2.06 7.48 -9.73
CA PHE A 108 -1.61 8.83 -10.00
C PHE A 108 -0.09 8.87 -10.16
N PHE A 109 0.39 9.93 -10.78
CA PHE A 109 1.80 10.19 -10.99
C PHE A 109 2.24 11.35 -10.11
N LEU A 110 3.47 11.26 -9.64
CA LEU A 110 4.19 12.33 -8.98
C LEU A 110 5.47 12.54 -9.77
N ALA A 111 5.73 13.77 -10.17
CA ALA A 111 6.97 14.17 -10.83
C ALA A 111 7.56 15.35 -10.06
N GLU A 112 8.79 15.21 -9.58
CA GLU A 112 9.47 16.20 -8.74
C GLU A 112 10.92 16.33 -9.12
N GLN A 113 11.45 17.53 -8.98
CA GLN A 113 12.86 17.82 -9.08
C GLN A 113 13.50 17.78 -7.70
N LEU A 114 14.39 16.79 -7.49
CA LEU A 114 15.09 16.61 -6.22
C LEU A 114 16.41 17.39 -6.27
N ALA A 115 16.46 18.49 -5.56
CA ALA A 115 17.71 19.25 -5.41
C ALA A 115 18.70 18.49 -4.52
N THR A 116 19.98 18.52 -4.90
CA THR A 116 21.04 17.99 -4.03
C THR A 116 21.07 18.76 -2.70
N ALA A 117 21.21 18.05 -1.58
CA ALA A 117 21.23 18.67 -0.27
C ALA A 117 22.44 19.62 -0.12
N VAL A 118 22.24 20.69 0.61
CA VAL A 118 23.29 21.70 0.85
C VAL A 118 24.54 21.05 1.46
N GLY A 119 25.68 21.28 0.82
CA GLY A 119 26.97 20.73 1.24
C GLY A 119 27.29 19.34 0.73
N LYS A 120 26.44 18.79 -0.15
CA LYS A 120 26.71 17.55 -0.88
C LYS A 120 27.08 17.85 -2.33
N GLU A 121 27.92 16.98 -2.89
CA GLU A 121 28.31 17.07 -4.30
C GLU A 121 27.14 16.66 -5.21
N PRO A 122 27.03 17.24 -6.41
CA PRO A 122 25.98 16.92 -7.35
C PRO A 122 26.05 15.45 -7.82
N ALA A 123 24.88 14.88 -8.12
CA ALA A 123 24.77 13.52 -8.63
C ALA A 123 25.26 13.44 -10.07
N THR A 124 26.14 12.48 -10.36
CA THR A 124 26.61 12.16 -11.73
C THR A 124 25.98 10.89 -12.28
N GLU A 125 25.57 9.96 -11.41
CA GLU A 125 24.88 8.72 -11.77
C GLU A 125 23.99 8.26 -10.60
N VAL A 126 22.71 7.98 -10.86
CA VAL A 126 21.82 7.38 -9.86
C VAL A 126 22.11 5.88 -9.77
N VAL A 127 22.48 5.43 -8.58
CA VAL A 127 22.71 4.01 -8.30
C VAL A 127 21.43 3.31 -7.88
N GLN A 128 20.70 3.89 -6.92
CA GLN A 128 19.47 3.30 -6.40
C GLN A 128 18.51 4.38 -5.92
N ILE A 129 17.23 4.10 -6.10
CA ILE A 129 16.17 4.88 -5.50
C ILE A 129 15.18 3.95 -4.81
N ASP A 130 14.81 4.28 -3.59
CA ASP A 130 13.75 3.65 -2.83
C ASP A 130 12.64 4.66 -2.57
N CYS A 131 11.41 4.29 -2.96
CA CYS A 131 10.23 5.13 -2.81
C CYS A 131 9.20 4.41 -1.95
N ARG A 132 8.90 4.98 -0.78
CA ARG A 132 7.95 4.43 0.18
C ARG A 132 6.82 5.41 0.47
N PRO A 133 5.61 5.21 -0.07
CA PRO A 133 4.47 6.04 0.28
C PRO A 133 3.94 5.69 1.67
N VAL A 134 3.59 6.72 2.44
CA VAL A 134 3.01 6.60 3.78
C VAL A 134 1.72 7.39 3.83
N VAL A 135 0.62 6.74 4.20
CA VAL A 135 -0.66 7.40 4.43
C VAL A 135 -0.63 8.07 5.80
N GLN A 136 -0.94 9.35 5.86
CA GLN A 136 -1.07 10.09 7.11
C GLN A 136 -2.52 10.27 7.51
N ASP A 137 -3.41 10.53 6.54
CA ASP A 137 -4.80 10.81 6.79
C ASP A 137 -5.67 10.47 5.57
N CYS A 138 -6.91 10.06 5.83
CA CYS A 138 -7.90 9.84 4.79
C CYS A 138 -9.28 10.24 5.32
N ARG A 139 -9.85 11.33 4.82
CA ARG A 139 -11.11 11.89 5.31
C ARG A 139 -12.17 11.95 4.23
N PRO A 140 -13.42 11.58 4.55
CA PRO A 140 -14.54 11.76 3.65
C PRO A 140 -14.92 13.24 3.55
N VAL A 141 -15.22 13.70 2.34
CA VAL A 141 -15.73 15.05 2.06
C VAL A 141 -16.75 14.97 0.93
N ALA A 142 -18.03 15.04 1.23
CA ALA A 142 -19.12 15.18 0.26
C ALA A 142 -18.99 14.29 -1.00
N GLY A 143 -18.98 12.96 -0.82
CA GLY A 143 -18.91 11.98 -1.91
C GLY A 143 -17.50 11.70 -2.45
N ARG A 144 -16.48 12.29 -1.82
CA ARG A 144 -15.06 12.13 -2.15
C ARG A 144 -14.27 11.82 -0.88
N ALA A 145 -13.07 11.27 -1.05
CA ALA A 145 -12.11 11.11 0.03
C ALA A 145 -10.87 11.97 -0.25
N VAL A 146 -10.46 12.75 0.73
CA VAL A 146 -9.17 13.46 0.71
C VAL A 146 -8.13 12.56 1.34
N LEU A 147 -7.22 12.06 0.51
CA LEU A 147 -6.08 11.25 0.94
C LEU A 147 -4.87 12.16 1.08
N LYS A 148 -4.26 12.18 2.27
CA LYS A 148 -3.01 12.87 2.54
C LYS A 148 -1.93 11.89 2.99
N GLY A 149 -0.71 12.16 2.58
CA GLY A 149 0.43 11.34 2.94
C GLY A 149 1.74 11.95 2.51
N GLU A 150 2.77 11.15 2.55
CA GLU A 150 4.13 11.50 2.15
C GLU A 150 4.72 10.36 1.32
N LEU A 151 5.53 10.73 0.33
CA LEU A 151 6.44 9.81 -0.33
C LEU A 151 7.83 9.99 0.29
N LEU A 152 8.28 9.01 1.03
CA LEU A 152 9.64 8.95 1.53
C LEU A 152 10.53 8.41 0.41
N VAL A 153 11.54 9.19 0.03
CA VAL A 153 12.46 8.85 -1.05
C VAL A 153 13.88 8.78 -0.49
N HIS A 154 14.52 7.64 -0.68
CA HIS A 154 15.95 7.45 -0.40
C HIS A 154 16.70 7.30 -1.72
N LEU A 155 17.62 8.22 -1.98
CA LEU A 155 18.43 8.28 -3.21
C LEU A 155 19.89 7.96 -2.88
N LEU A 156 20.46 6.97 -3.55
CA LEU A 156 21.88 6.65 -3.55
C LEU A 156 22.46 6.97 -4.93
N TYR A 157 23.51 7.77 -4.98
CA TYR A 157 24.09 8.26 -6.23
C TYR A 157 25.61 8.34 -6.16
N LYS A 158 26.25 8.40 -7.33
CA LYS A 158 27.67 8.72 -7.47
C LYS A 158 27.85 10.21 -7.65
N THR A 159 28.88 10.75 -7.03
CA THR A 159 29.28 12.15 -7.18
C THR A 159 30.39 12.30 -8.22
N ASP A 160 31.19 11.25 -8.42
CA ASP A 160 32.30 11.24 -9.38
C ASP A 160 32.29 9.90 -10.14
N PRO A 161 32.21 9.93 -11.47
CA PRO A 161 32.22 8.74 -12.30
C PRO A 161 33.55 7.99 -12.28
N GLU A 162 34.69 8.67 -12.03
CA GLU A 162 36.02 8.07 -12.03
C GLU A 162 36.34 7.36 -10.71
N THR A 163 36.14 8.04 -9.58
CA THR A 163 36.42 7.49 -8.25
C THR A 163 35.30 6.59 -7.74
N GLY A 164 34.08 6.78 -8.28
CA GLY A 164 32.91 6.06 -7.85
C GLY A 164 32.47 6.43 -6.42
N ALA A 165 32.82 7.62 -5.94
CA ALA A 165 32.39 8.13 -4.63
C ALA A 165 30.86 8.14 -4.55
N LEU A 166 30.33 7.70 -3.40
CA LEU A 166 28.89 7.52 -3.18
C LEU A 166 28.39 8.49 -2.13
N GLU A 167 27.24 9.07 -2.43
CA GLU A 167 26.47 9.84 -1.46
C GLU A 167 25.01 9.41 -1.46
N SER A 168 24.28 9.76 -0.42
CA SER A 168 22.84 9.51 -0.31
C SER A 168 22.09 10.72 0.22
N CYS A 169 20.85 10.89 -0.24
CA CYS A 169 19.91 11.90 0.24
C CYS A 169 18.56 11.27 0.53
N ASP A 170 17.90 11.82 1.57
CA ASP A 170 16.54 11.47 1.94
C ASP A 170 15.62 12.67 1.69
N TYR A 171 14.45 12.40 1.10
CA TYR A 171 13.44 13.42 0.83
C TYR A 171 12.07 12.94 1.35
N SER A 172 11.25 13.91 1.76
CA SER A 172 9.85 13.69 2.05
C SER A 172 9.01 14.59 1.15
N LEU A 173 8.26 13.99 0.25
CA LEU A 173 7.43 14.68 -0.74
C LEU A 173 5.96 14.57 -0.33
N PRO A 174 5.23 15.68 -0.19
CA PRO A 174 3.84 15.65 0.24
C PRO A 174 2.94 15.05 -0.85
N ILE A 175 2.00 14.21 -0.43
CA ILE A 175 0.96 13.65 -1.28
C ILE A 175 -0.39 14.19 -0.84
N SER A 176 -1.17 14.73 -1.78
CA SER A 176 -2.56 15.10 -1.55
C SER A 176 -3.39 14.70 -2.77
N GLN A 177 -4.36 13.80 -2.57
CA GLN A 177 -5.23 13.30 -3.64
C GLN A 177 -6.70 13.40 -3.23
N LEU A 178 -7.53 13.81 -4.19
CA LEU A 178 -8.97 13.79 -4.06
C LEU A 178 -9.52 12.62 -4.87
N ILE A 179 -10.09 11.63 -4.18
CA ILE A 179 -10.54 10.39 -4.80
C ILE A 179 -12.06 10.29 -4.72
N GLU A 180 -12.69 10.07 -5.86
CA GLU A 180 -14.15 9.89 -5.92
C GLU A 180 -14.53 8.51 -5.39
N VAL A 181 -15.44 8.49 -4.41
CA VAL A 181 -16.01 7.28 -3.84
C VAL A 181 -17.50 7.54 -3.64
N PRO A 182 -18.35 7.02 -4.52
CA PRO A 182 -19.80 7.23 -4.41
C PRO A 182 -20.36 6.76 -3.05
N GLY A 183 -21.31 7.52 -2.51
CA GLY A 183 -21.99 7.14 -1.27
C GLY A 183 -21.31 7.56 0.03
N LEU A 184 -20.18 8.27 -0.02
CA LEU A 184 -19.53 8.76 1.19
C LEU A 184 -20.32 9.89 1.86
N THR A 185 -20.45 9.76 3.18
CA THR A 185 -20.98 10.79 4.08
C THR A 185 -19.88 11.19 5.07
N GLU A 186 -20.12 12.26 5.84
CA GLU A 186 -19.16 12.71 6.87
C GLU A 186 -18.96 11.67 8.00
N GLU A 187 -19.94 10.80 8.23
CA GLU A 187 -19.87 9.73 9.22
C GLU A 187 -19.08 8.50 8.72
N THR A 188 -18.76 8.45 7.43
CA THR A 188 -18.05 7.32 6.83
C THR A 188 -16.59 7.33 7.27
N ARG A 189 -16.09 6.20 7.74
CA ARG A 189 -14.67 6.01 8.02
C ARG A 189 -13.95 5.46 6.79
N CYS A 190 -12.92 6.16 6.36
CA CYS A 190 -12.09 5.72 5.24
C CYS A 190 -10.79 5.09 5.74
N GLU A 191 -10.47 3.92 5.19
CA GLU A 191 -9.16 3.27 5.32
C GLU A 191 -8.46 3.34 3.98
N ALA A 192 -7.23 3.82 3.97
CA ALA A 192 -6.43 3.95 2.76
C ALA A 192 -5.09 3.21 2.88
N GLN A 193 -4.63 2.69 1.75
CA GLN A 193 -3.31 2.13 1.57
C GLN A 193 -2.71 2.69 0.30
N MET A 194 -1.42 2.99 0.30
CA MET A 194 -0.68 3.40 -0.89
C MET A 194 0.44 2.42 -1.19
N ALA A 195 0.74 2.26 -2.47
CA ALA A 195 1.86 1.47 -2.96
C ALA A 195 2.58 2.22 -4.08
N CYS A 196 3.90 2.11 -4.11
CA CYS A 196 4.71 2.52 -5.24
C CYS A 196 4.67 1.40 -6.30
N LEU A 197 4.26 1.74 -7.53
CA LEU A 197 4.19 0.81 -8.65
C LEU A 197 5.48 0.84 -9.48
N SER A 198 6.02 2.04 -9.72
CA SER A 198 7.30 2.26 -10.37
C SER A 198 7.89 3.58 -9.89
N ALA A 199 9.22 3.65 -9.90
CA ALA A 199 9.97 4.87 -9.67
C ALA A 199 11.12 4.91 -10.67
N GLU A 200 11.24 6.03 -11.36
CA GLU A 200 12.30 6.29 -12.34
C GLU A 200 12.99 7.60 -11.99
N CYS A 201 14.31 7.61 -12.12
CA CYS A 201 15.13 8.77 -11.89
C CYS A 201 16.03 9.02 -13.09
N SER A 202 16.18 10.28 -13.43
CA SER A 202 17.17 10.75 -14.38
C SER A 202 17.91 11.96 -13.83
N ILE A 203 19.18 12.10 -14.19
CA ILE A 203 19.94 13.31 -13.87
C ILE A 203 19.52 14.36 -14.87
N ASP A 204 19.20 15.55 -14.39
CA ASP A 204 18.97 16.71 -15.23
C ASP A 204 20.31 17.43 -15.44
N GLU A 205 20.77 17.45 -16.69
CA GLU A 205 22.03 18.11 -17.04
C GLU A 205 21.93 19.64 -17.01
N PHE A 206 20.72 20.20 -17.02
CA PHE A 206 20.45 21.63 -17.04
C PHE A 206 20.09 22.22 -15.67
N GLU A 207 19.48 21.40 -14.82
CA GLU A 207 19.14 21.77 -13.45
C GLU A 207 19.94 20.86 -12.51
N GLU A 208 20.79 21.43 -11.67
CA GLU A 208 21.57 20.69 -10.67
C GLU A 208 20.67 19.86 -9.76
N GLY A 209 20.39 18.61 -10.16
CA GLY A 209 19.50 17.74 -9.41
C GLY A 209 19.10 16.47 -10.12
N VAL A 210 18.18 15.75 -9.52
CA VAL A 210 17.65 14.48 -10.02
C VAL A 210 16.15 14.63 -10.27
N ARG A 211 15.72 14.38 -11.49
CA ARG A 211 14.31 14.31 -11.83
C ARG A 211 13.77 12.95 -11.42
N LEU A 212 12.75 12.97 -10.57
CA LEU A 212 12.04 11.81 -10.09
C LEU A 212 10.66 11.72 -10.72
N GLU A 213 10.32 10.54 -11.25
CA GLU A 213 8.96 10.21 -11.72
C GLU A 213 8.48 8.94 -11.03
N VAL A 214 7.36 9.02 -10.32
CA VAL A 214 6.81 7.91 -9.55
C VAL A 214 5.37 7.65 -9.92
N GLN A 215 5.04 6.40 -10.18
CA GLN A 215 3.66 5.95 -10.29
C GLN A 215 3.22 5.33 -8.98
N LEU A 216 2.13 5.86 -8.42
CA LEU A 216 1.54 5.44 -7.17
C LEU A 216 0.14 4.87 -7.38
N ALA A 217 -0.23 3.93 -6.53
CA ALA A 217 -1.60 3.43 -6.42
C ALA A 217 -2.10 3.65 -5.00
N ALA A 218 -3.33 4.17 -4.88
CA ALA A 218 -4.07 4.25 -3.63
C ALA A 218 -5.27 3.32 -3.68
N GLN A 219 -5.48 2.56 -2.62
CA GLN A 219 -6.68 1.74 -2.41
C GLN A 219 -7.42 2.27 -1.19
N LEU A 220 -8.70 2.57 -1.37
CA LEU A 220 -9.57 3.08 -0.32
C LEU A 220 -10.69 2.09 -0.04
N ARG A 221 -11.04 1.96 1.23
CA ARG A 221 -12.21 1.26 1.72
C ARG A 221 -12.95 2.15 2.69
N CYS A 222 -14.25 2.24 2.52
CA CYS A 222 -15.07 3.18 3.26
C CYS A 222 -16.19 2.43 3.97
N PHE A 223 -16.33 2.67 5.27
CA PHE A 223 -17.24 1.97 6.16
C PHE A 223 -18.16 2.98 6.84
N SER A 224 -19.46 2.70 6.82
CA SER A 224 -20.43 3.43 7.63
C SER A 224 -20.72 2.69 8.93
N PRO A 225 -20.88 3.40 10.06
CA PRO A 225 -21.31 2.80 11.29
C PRO A 225 -22.76 2.32 11.14
N ILE A 226 -23.05 1.13 11.66
CA ILE A 226 -24.39 0.58 11.72
C ILE A 226 -24.66 0.06 13.12
N VAL A 227 -25.92 0.02 13.50
CA VAL A 227 -26.39 -0.62 14.72
C VAL A 227 -27.26 -1.82 14.32
N LEU A 228 -26.82 -2.99 14.69
CA LEU A 228 -27.57 -4.23 14.49
C LEU A 228 -28.35 -4.54 15.76
N SER A 229 -29.68 -4.65 15.66
CA SER A 229 -30.54 -5.05 16.79
C SER A 229 -31.05 -6.46 16.55
N GLY A 230 -30.82 -7.35 17.49
CA GLY A 230 -31.26 -8.73 17.45
C GLY A 230 -31.89 -9.18 18.78
N ALA A 231 -32.89 -10.08 18.71
CA ALA A 231 -33.39 -10.75 19.88
C ALA A 231 -32.34 -11.76 20.36
N ILE A 232 -32.01 -11.69 21.65
CA ILE A 232 -31.09 -12.61 22.33
C ILE A 232 -31.79 -13.62 23.22
N ASP A 233 -33.02 -13.29 23.62
CA ASP A 233 -33.87 -14.17 24.45
C ASP A 233 -35.35 -13.83 24.25
N SER A 234 -36.21 -14.78 24.57
CA SER A 234 -37.65 -14.60 24.56
C SER A 234 -38.26 -15.25 25.82
N PHE A 235 -39.16 -14.56 26.45
CA PHE A 235 -39.85 -15.07 27.64
C PHE A 235 -41.32 -14.72 27.62
N SER A 236 -42.14 -15.56 28.30
CA SER A 236 -43.56 -15.29 28.54
C SER A 236 -43.76 -14.84 29.97
N THR A 237 -44.62 -13.86 30.15
CA THR A 237 -45.03 -13.35 31.45
C THR A 237 -46.29 -14.01 31.97
N LEU A 238 -46.77 -15.06 31.29
CA LEU A 238 -47.94 -15.86 31.68
C LEU A 238 -47.51 -17.16 32.30
#